data_88dc0c5b8f0b37964edd274bcef4c427
#
_entry.id   88dc0c5b8f0b37964edd274bcef4c427
#
_cell.length_a   1.000
_cell.length_b   1.000
_cell.length_c   1.000
_cell.angle_alpha   90.00
_cell.angle_beta   90.00
_cell.angle_gamma   90.00
#
_symmetry.space_group_name_H-M   'P 1'
#
loop_
_entity.id
_entity.type
_entity.pdbx_description
1 polymer ?
#
loop_
_entity_poly.entity_id
_entity_poly.type
_entity_poly.pdbx_seq_one_letter_code
_entity_poly.pdbx_strand_id
1 'polypeptide(L)'
;ASISVKPSYGLTDDEIAGMLKESIDHVGDDVQARNLREQQVEAQRLVEAVEAALAADGRLLRVEVRADIDEEIAALRKRIAGADHRAIKAGIDSLNAATQDFAARRMDQGIKRALTGQKIVEFKI
;
A
#
# COMPACT_ATOMS: atom_id res chain seq x y z
N ALA A 1 50.78 -7.09 24.11
CA ALA A 1 50.45 -7.23 23.94
C ALA A 1 49.25 -7.55 23.53
N SER A 2 48.81 -7.92 23.99
CA SER A 2 47.85 -8.04 23.84
C SER A 2 47.11 -8.19 22.88
N ILE A 3 47.07 -7.76 22.49
CA ILE A 3 46.51 -7.62 21.61
C ILE A 3 46.35 -8.56 20.78
N SER A 4 47.05 -9.09 20.77
CA SER A 4 46.96 -10.07 20.14
C SER A 4 45.77 -10.78 19.96
N VAL A 5 44.93 -10.48 20.52
CA VAL A 5 43.70 -11.13 20.43
C VAL A 5 43.06 -11.12 19.13
N LYS A 6 43.22 -10.12 18.39
CA LYS A 6 42.63 -10.06 17.13
C LYS A 6 43.04 -11.12 16.21
N PRO A 7 44.22 -11.42 16.15
CA PRO A 7 44.66 -12.45 15.29
C PRO A 7 44.03 -13.80 15.54
N SER A 8 43.46 -13.95 16.69
CA SER A 8 42.87 -15.21 17.01
C SER A 8 41.78 -15.65 16.01
N TYR A 9 41.25 -14.72 15.26
CA TYR A 9 40.26 -15.09 14.25
C TYR A 9 40.88 -15.27 12.87
N GLY A 10 42.14 -14.91 12.70
CA GLY A 10 42.78 -15.09 11.41
C GLY A 10 42.28 -14.22 10.28
N LEU A 11 41.51 -13.19 10.60
CA LEU A 11 40.97 -12.32 9.57
C LEU A 11 41.78 -11.04 9.46
N THR A 12 41.97 -10.57 8.23
CA THR A 12 42.57 -9.27 7.99
C THR A 12 41.54 -8.19 8.03
N ASP A 13 41.97 -6.93 8.15
CA ASP A 13 41.03 -5.81 8.13
C ASP A 13 40.27 -5.75 6.81
N ASP A 14 40.92 -6.09 5.70
CA ASP A 14 40.26 -6.12 4.40
C ASP A 14 39.20 -7.21 4.33
N GLU A 15 39.46 -8.34 4.90
CA GLU A 15 38.48 -9.44 4.96
C GLU A 15 37.27 -9.05 5.80
N ILE A 16 37.51 -8.40 6.93
CA ILE A 16 36.43 -7.92 7.77
C ILE A 16 35.59 -6.87 7.06
N ALA A 17 36.24 -5.95 6.37
CA ALA A 17 35.56 -4.92 5.61
C ALA A 17 34.71 -5.50 4.47
N GLY A 18 35.22 -6.55 3.81
CA GLY A 18 34.48 -7.25 2.78
C GLY A 18 33.25 -7.96 3.31
N MET A 19 33.38 -8.62 4.46
CA MET A 19 32.25 -9.28 5.11
C MET A 19 31.18 -8.28 5.53
N LEU A 20 31.55 -7.13 6.07
CA LEU A 20 30.63 -6.10 6.45
C LEU A 20 29.91 -5.52 5.26
N LYS A 21 30.62 -5.31 4.15
CA LYS A 21 30.01 -4.82 2.93
C LYS A 21 28.98 -5.78 2.39
N GLU A 22 29.30 -7.06 2.33
CA GLU A 22 28.36 -8.08 1.88
C GLU A 22 27.13 -8.11 2.77
N SER A 23 27.33 -8.01 4.08
CA SER A 23 26.22 -8.00 5.03
C SER A 23 25.31 -6.80 4.81
N ILE A 24 25.86 -5.64 4.54
CA ILE A 24 25.09 -4.44 4.27
C ILE A 24 24.32 -4.58 2.98
N ASP A 25 24.93 -5.12 1.93
CA ASP A 25 24.28 -5.35 0.65
C ASP A 25 23.10 -6.31 0.79
N HIS A 26 23.27 -7.38 1.55
CA HIS A 26 22.19 -8.34 1.82
C HIS A 26 21.04 -7.70 2.61
N VAL A 27 21.36 -6.87 3.57
CA VAL A 27 20.34 -6.16 4.34
C VAL A 27 19.55 -5.22 3.43
N GLY A 28 20.22 -4.54 2.50
CA GLY A 28 19.56 -3.69 1.53
C GLY A 28 18.61 -4.45 0.63
N ASP A 29 19.04 -5.61 0.14
CA ASP A 29 18.21 -6.47 -0.71
C ASP A 29 16.99 -6.99 0.08
N ASP A 30 17.18 -7.39 1.33
CA ASP A 30 16.09 -7.85 2.18
C ASP A 30 15.08 -6.75 2.45
N VAL A 31 15.54 -5.52 2.68
CA VAL A 31 14.66 -4.37 2.91
C VAL A 31 13.85 -4.08 1.65
N GLN A 32 14.49 -4.13 0.47
CA GLN A 32 13.76 -3.91 -0.78
C GLN A 32 12.73 -5.00 -1.05
N ALA A 33 13.07 -6.25 -0.80
CA ALA A 33 12.13 -7.36 -0.96
C ALA A 33 10.96 -7.23 0.00
N ARG A 34 11.22 -6.79 1.23
CA ARG A 34 10.18 -6.56 2.23
C ARG A 34 9.28 -5.42 1.79
N ASN A 35 9.86 -4.30 1.35
CA ASN A 35 9.09 -3.15 0.88
C ASN A 35 8.21 -3.53 -0.31
N LEU A 36 8.73 -4.30 -1.23
CA LEU A 36 7.95 -4.77 -2.37
C LEU A 36 6.75 -5.58 -1.90
N ARG A 37 6.99 -6.53 -1.00
CA ARG A 37 5.93 -7.39 -0.47
C ARG A 37 4.87 -6.60 0.27
N GLU A 38 5.29 -5.66 1.10
CA GLU A 38 4.37 -4.79 1.84
C GLU A 38 3.51 -3.96 0.90
N GLN A 39 4.13 -3.38 -0.13
CA GLN A 39 3.40 -2.59 -1.11
C GLN A 39 2.44 -3.46 -1.94
N GLN A 40 2.84 -4.67 -2.29
CA GLN A 40 1.97 -5.59 -3.00
C GLN A 40 0.73 -5.94 -2.18
N VAL A 41 0.90 -6.25 -0.90
CA VAL A 41 -0.20 -6.57 0.00
C VAL A 41 -1.12 -5.37 0.17
N GLU A 42 -0.55 -4.21 0.41
CA GLU A 42 -1.32 -2.98 0.57
C GLU A 42 -2.11 -2.63 -0.68
N ALA A 43 -1.48 -2.75 -1.84
CA ALA A 43 -2.13 -2.50 -3.12
C ALA A 43 -3.27 -3.47 -3.38
N GLN A 44 -3.08 -4.75 -3.09
CA GLN A 44 -4.13 -5.75 -3.26
C GLN A 44 -5.31 -5.46 -2.34
N ARG A 45 -5.06 -5.09 -1.09
CA ARG A 45 -6.13 -4.71 -0.16
C ARG A 45 -6.90 -3.50 -0.65
N LEU A 46 -6.19 -2.51 -1.17
CA LEU A 46 -6.84 -1.32 -1.71
C LEU A 46 -7.71 -1.67 -2.92
N VAL A 47 -7.19 -2.46 -3.85
CA VAL A 47 -7.94 -2.89 -5.04
C VAL A 47 -9.20 -3.65 -4.62
N GLU A 48 -9.07 -4.59 -3.71
CA GLU A 48 -10.22 -5.35 -3.21
C GLU A 48 -11.25 -4.46 -2.54
N ALA A 49 -10.80 -3.52 -1.72
CA ALA A 49 -11.69 -2.59 -1.05
C ALA A 49 -12.43 -1.69 -2.04
N VAL A 50 -11.72 -1.17 -3.04
CA VAL A 50 -12.32 -0.32 -4.07
C VAL A 50 -13.30 -1.11 -4.92
N GLU A 51 -12.96 -2.33 -5.31
CA GLU A 51 -13.86 -3.18 -6.09
C GLU A 51 -15.13 -3.51 -5.31
N ALA A 52 -15.00 -3.83 -4.03
CA ALA A 52 -16.15 -4.07 -3.17
C ALA A 52 -17.02 -2.83 -3.05
N ALA A 53 -16.40 -1.66 -2.90
CA ALA A 53 -17.11 -0.39 -2.84
C ALA A 53 -17.84 -0.09 -4.15
N LEU A 54 -17.21 -0.35 -5.29
CA LEU A 54 -17.83 -0.18 -6.59
C LEU A 54 -19.02 -1.13 -6.79
N ALA A 55 -18.89 -2.35 -6.30
CA ALA A 55 -19.99 -3.30 -6.38
C ALA A 55 -21.19 -2.85 -5.54
N ALA A 56 -20.92 -2.26 -4.37
CA ALA A 56 -21.98 -1.81 -3.47
C ALA A 56 -22.57 -0.47 -3.88
N ASP A 57 -21.74 0.51 -4.20
CA ASP A 57 -22.14 1.91 -4.39
C ASP A 57 -21.66 2.53 -5.70
N GLY A 58 -21.23 1.73 -6.67
CA GLY A 58 -20.74 2.24 -7.95
C GLY A 58 -21.75 3.13 -8.69
N ARG A 59 -23.04 2.98 -8.39
CA ARG A 59 -24.09 3.82 -8.97
C ARG A 59 -23.98 5.29 -8.57
N LEU A 60 -23.24 5.60 -7.51
CA LEU A 60 -23.03 6.97 -7.07
C LEU A 60 -22.06 7.72 -7.99
N LEU A 61 -21.34 7.00 -8.83
CA LEU A 61 -20.36 7.57 -9.73
C LEU A 61 -20.91 7.73 -11.14
N ARG A 62 -20.42 8.75 -11.82
CA ARG A 62 -20.66 8.91 -13.24
C ARG A 62 -19.85 7.82 -13.98
N VAL A 63 -20.32 7.46 -15.16
CA VAL A 63 -19.68 6.43 -15.98
C VAL A 63 -18.21 6.76 -16.24
N GLU A 64 -17.91 8.02 -16.54
CA GLU A 64 -16.54 8.45 -16.80
C GLU A 64 -15.63 8.29 -15.60
N VAL A 65 -16.12 8.65 -14.42
CA VAL A 65 -15.35 8.54 -13.17
C VAL A 65 -15.10 7.07 -12.83
N ARG A 66 -16.11 6.24 -13.00
CA ARG A 66 -15.98 4.81 -12.76
C ARG A 66 -14.96 4.20 -13.72
N ALA A 67 -14.98 4.61 -14.97
CA ALA A 67 -14.02 4.14 -15.97
C ALA A 67 -12.60 4.53 -15.58
N ASP A 68 -12.39 5.75 -15.08
CA ASP A 68 -11.09 6.21 -14.61
C ASP A 68 -10.59 5.37 -13.45
N ILE A 69 -11.47 5.06 -12.50
CA ILE A 69 -11.12 4.20 -11.35
C ILE A 69 -10.77 2.79 -11.84
N ASP A 70 -11.54 2.24 -12.77
CA ASP A 70 -11.25 0.91 -13.33
C ASP A 70 -9.90 0.89 -14.03
N GLU A 71 -9.54 1.96 -14.75
CA GLU A 71 -8.22 2.09 -15.38
C GLU A 71 -7.10 2.13 -14.33
N GLU A 72 -7.29 2.87 -13.26
CA GLU A 72 -6.32 2.94 -12.18
C GLU A 72 -6.15 1.58 -11.50
N ILE A 73 -7.21 0.85 -11.31
CA ILE A 73 -7.17 -0.50 -10.75
C ILE A 73 -6.37 -1.43 -11.69
N ALA A 74 -6.65 -1.39 -12.99
CA ALA A 74 -5.93 -2.20 -13.96
C ALA A 74 -4.45 -1.86 -13.99
N ALA A 75 -4.10 -0.57 -13.96
CA ALA A 75 -2.72 -0.12 -13.94
C ALA A 75 -2.01 -0.59 -12.66
N LEU A 76 -2.67 -0.49 -11.51
CA LEU A 76 -2.11 -0.94 -10.24
C LEU A 76 -1.88 -2.44 -10.23
N ARG A 77 -2.80 -3.22 -10.77
CA ARG A 77 -2.63 -4.67 -10.88
C ARG A 77 -1.41 -5.05 -11.69
N LYS A 78 -1.14 -4.33 -12.78
CA LYS A 78 0.07 -4.54 -13.57
C LYS A 78 1.33 -4.24 -12.75
N ARG A 79 1.29 -3.18 -11.97
CA ARG A 79 2.41 -2.79 -11.12
C ARG A 79 2.64 -3.80 -10.00
N ILE A 80 1.58 -4.36 -9.44
CA ILE A 80 1.67 -5.40 -8.41
C ILE A 80 2.40 -6.63 -8.96
N ALA A 81 2.17 -6.97 -10.21
CA ALA A 81 2.85 -8.09 -10.86
C ALA A 81 4.32 -7.81 -11.16
N GLY A 82 4.74 -6.55 -11.11
CA GLY A 82 6.13 -6.15 -11.33
C GLY A 82 6.96 -6.24 -10.05
N ALA A 83 8.20 -5.80 -10.16
CA ALA A 83 9.15 -5.85 -9.04
C ALA A 83 9.54 -4.48 -8.51
N ASP A 84 8.83 -3.43 -8.88
CA ASP A 84 9.14 -2.06 -8.48
C ASP A 84 8.15 -1.57 -7.42
N HIS A 85 8.59 -1.59 -6.16
CA HIS A 85 7.73 -1.16 -5.05
C HIS A 85 7.37 0.33 -5.12
N ARG A 86 8.22 1.15 -5.74
CA ARG A 86 7.94 2.58 -5.89
C ARG A 86 6.81 2.81 -6.89
N ALA A 87 6.79 2.03 -7.97
CA ALA A 87 5.71 2.09 -8.94
C ALA A 87 4.38 1.65 -8.31
N ILE A 88 4.42 0.62 -7.47
CA ILE A 88 3.24 0.15 -6.74
C ILE A 88 2.73 1.25 -5.82
N LYS A 89 3.61 1.88 -5.06
CA LYS A 89 3.24 2.97 -4.15
C LYS A 89 2.62 4.14 -4.91
N ALA A 90 3.21 4.52 -6.03
CA ALA A 90 2.66 5.58 -6.87
C ALA A 90 1.26 5.22 -7.38
N GLY A 91 1.05 3.96 -7.74
CA GLY A 91 -0.25 3.46 -8.15
C GLY A 91 -1.28 3.47 -7.01
N ILE A 92 -0.87 3.14 -5.80
CA ILE A 92 -1.72 3.21 -4.61
C ILE A 92 -2.16 4.65 -4.39
N ASP A 93 -1.23 5.60 -4.42
CA ASP A 93 -1.53 7.01 -4.23
C ASP A 93 -2.46 7.54 -5.32
N SER A 94 -2.23 7.13 -6.57
CA SER A 94 -3.06 7.52 -7.70
C SER A 94 -4.49 6.98 -7.56
N LEU A 95 -4.63 5.72 -7.18
CA LEU A 95 -5.95 5.11 -6.97
C LEU A 95 -6.67 5.75 -5.78
N ASN A 96 -5.96 6.03 -4.70
CA ASN A 96 -6.54 6.73 -3.55
C ASN A 96 -7.05 8.11 -3.96
N ALA A 97 -6.28 8.86 -4.75
CA ALA A 97 -6.69 10.17 -5.23
C ALA A 97 -7.93 10.06 -6.13
N ALA A 98 -7.96 9.07 -7.02
CA ALA A 98 -9.09 8.86 -7.92
C ALA A 98 -10.37 8.46 -7.18
N THR A 99 -10.24 7.83 -6.02
CA THR A 99 -11.39 7.35 -5.24
C THR A 99 -11.81 8.29 -4.12
N GLN A 100 -11.13 9.42 -3.90
CA GLN A 100 -11.47 10.35 -2.82
C GLN A 100 -12.89 10.87 -2.93
N ASP A 101 -13.30 11.29 -4.12
CA ASP A 101 -14.65 11.79 -4.35
C ASP A 101 -15.69 10.69 -4.12
N PHE A 102 -15.37 9.48 -4.56
CA PHE A 102 -16.23 8.31 -4.33
C PHE A 102 -16.38 8.03 -2.83
N ALA A 103 -15.28 8.05 -2.09
CA ALA A 103 -15.31 7.85 -0.64
C ALA A 103 -16.17 8.93 0.04
N ALA A 104 -16.05 10.18 -0.39
CA ALA A 104 -16.85 11.27 0.14
C ALA A 104 -18.35 11.06 -0.14
N ARG A 105 -18.70 10.62 -1.34
CA ARG A 105 -20.09 10.33 -1.70
C ARG A 105 -20.67 9.16 -0.90
N ARG A 106 -19.85 8.14 -0.66
CA ARG A 106 -20.26 7.00 0.18
C ARG A 106 -20.46 7.45 1.62
N MET A 107 -19.57 8.30 2.13
CA MET A 107 -19.69 8.85 3.47
C MET A 107 -20.96 9.69 3.62
N ASP A 108 -21.24 10.57 2.66
CA ASP A 108 -22.47 11.37 2.65
C ASP A 108 -23.71 10.49 2.67
N GLN A 109 -23.70 9.42 1.88
CA GLN A 109 -24.81 8.48 1.83
C GLN A 109 -25.00 7.79 3.17
N GLY A 110 -23.90 7.38 3.81
CA GLY A 110 -23.94 6.78 5.13
C GLY A 110 -24.44 7.75 6.19
N ILE A 111 -24.01 9.00 6.15
CA ILE A 111 -24.46 10.04 7.07
C ILE A 111 -25.95 10.30 6.88
N LYS A 112 -26.42 10.41 5.65
CA LYS A 112 -27.84 10.61 5.38
C LYS A 112 -28.68 9.49 5.94
N ARG A 113 -28.25 8.26 5.78
CA ARG A 113 -28.95 7.09 6.34
C ARG A 113 -28.95 7.13 7.85
N ALA A 114 -27.82 7.46 8.46
CA ALA A 114 -27.69 7.55 9.91
C ALA A 114 -28.55 8.68 10.47
N LEU A 115 -28.54 9.85 9.84
CA LEU A 115 -29.35 10.98 10.27
C LEU A 115 -30.84 10.68 10.16
N THR A 116 -31.27 10.02 9.08
CA THR A 116 -32.65 9.60 8.93
C THR A 116 -33.04 8.64 10.06
N GLY A 117 -32.18 7.68 10.37
CA GLY A 117 -32.41 6.77 11.49
C GLY A 117 -32.46 7.49 12.82
N GLN A 118 -31.57 8.45 13.06
CA GLN A 118 -31.55 9.24 14.28
C GLN A 118 -32.79 10.11 14.45
N LYS A 119 -33.23 10.72 13.37
CA LYS A 119 -34.45 11.51 13.42
C LYS A 119 -35.64 10.67 13.85
N ILE A 120 -35.74 9.46 13.34
CA ILE A 120 -36.81 8.55 13.73
C ILE A 120 -36.71 8.23 15.22
N VAL A 121 -35.50 8.00 15.72
CA VAL A 121 -35.27 7.72 17.12
C VAL A 121 -35.61 8.93 18.00
N GLU A 122 -35.20 10.11 17.56
CA GLU A 122 -35.49 11.35 18.28
C GLU A 122 -36.97 11.61 18.40
N PHE A 123 -37.73 11.34 17.35
CA PHE A 123 -39.17 11.52 17.41
C PHE A 123 -39.85 10.56 18.35
N LYS A 124 -39.25 9.45 18.68
CA LYS A 124 -39.79 8.49 19.62
C LYS A 124 -39.50 8.85 21.07
N ILE A 125 -38.54 9.72 21.27
CA ILE A 125 -38.21 10.18 22.60
C ILE A 125 -39.14 11.30 22.99
#